data_2ebd33fe1288def0c12ce71835e86ea4
#
_entry.id   2ebd33fe1288def0c12ce71835e86ea4
#
_cell.length_a   1.000
_cell.length_b   1.000
_cell.length_c   1.000
_cell.angle_alpha   90.00
_cell.angle_beta   90.00
_cell.angle_gamma   90.00
#
_symmetry.space_group_name_H-M   'P 1'
#
loop_
_entity.id
_entity.type
_entity.pdbx_description
1 polymer ?
#
loop_
_entity_poly.entity_id
_entity_poly.type
_entity_poly.pdbx_seq_one_letter_code
_entity_poly.pdbx_strand_id
1 'polypeptide(L)'
;IIDKNPSVVEQLVNQYDVMGISGNGTIYDIQKSAGVDKADLVIAATSSDEVNILSCIVAKNLGAKATMARVRNYEYNKQIHSMSKYLDITMTINPELETANEIMNIINFPEAIRVDTFGEGRVDLVELYIPENSPLAGLTLSAIHNKYQVQVLVCTVQRGEDVYIPDGNFCLQ
;
A
#
# COMPACT_ATOMS: atom_id res chain seq x y z
N ILE A 1 3.93 21.14 -6.25
CA ILE A 1 3.95 21.00 -4.78
C ILE A 1 3.27 22.20 -4.17
N ILE A 2 2.46 21.99 -3.13
CA ILE A 2 1.85 23.07 -2.33
C ILE A 2 2.30 22.88 -0.88
N ASP A 3 2.89 23.90 -0.29
CA ASP A 3 3.23 23.92 1.14
C ASP A 3 3.03 25.32 1.72
N LYS A 4 2.68 25.42 3.01
CA LYS A 4 2.52 26.70 3.71
C LYS A 4 3.84 27.40 3.95
N ASN A 5 4.95 26.66 4.02
CA ASN A 5 6.28 27.19 4.30
C ASN A 5 6.99 27.51 2.97
N PRO A 6 7.23 28.81 2.65
CA PRO A 6 7.91 29.20 1.42
C PRO A 6 9.31 28.60 1.26
N SER A 7 10.05 28.46 2.36
CA SER A 7 11.41 27.91 2.31
C SER A 7 11.40 26.42 1.93
N VAL A 8 10.39 25.66 2.37
CA VAL A 8 10.21 24.26 1.95
C VAL A 8 9.88 24.18 0.46
N VAL A 9 9.01 25.05 -0.03
CA VAL A 9 8.67 25.13 -1.45
C VAL A 9 9.89 25.42 -2.29
N GLU A 10 10.68 26.45 -1.91
CA GLU A 10 11.89 26.83 -2.61
C GLU A 10 12.94 25.71 -2.64
N GLN A 11 13.16 25.03 -1.50
CA GLN A 11 14.06 23.90 -1.41
C GLN A 11 13.65 22.76 -2.36
N LEU A 12 12.37 22.37 -2.34
CA LEU A 12 11.87 21.27 -3.16
C LEU A 12 11.88 21.60 -4.66
N VAL A 13 11.53 22.83 -5.04
CA VAL A 13 11.61 23.31 -6.43
C VAL A 13 13.06 23.23 -6.95
N ASN A 14 14.04 23.67 -6.14
CA ASN A 14 15.44 23.66 -6.53
C ASN A 14 16.03 22.26 -6.57
N GLN A 15 15.55 21.34 -5.72
CA GLN A 15 16.08 19.99 -5.61
C GLN A 15 15.52 19.03 -6.65
N TYR A 16 14.23 19.16 -7.01
CA TYR A 16 13.50 18.14 -7.78
C TYR A 16 12.93 18.64 -9.12
N ASP A 17 13.25 19.89 -9.53
CA ASP A 17 12.74 20.50 -10.78
C ASP A 17 11.20 20.38 -10.91
N VAL A 18 10.50 20.77 -9.86
CA VAL A 18 9.04 20.71 -9.79
C VAL A 18 8.44 22.09 -9.59
N MET A 19 7.21 22.30 -10.04
CA MET A 19 6.48 23.54 -9.77
C MET A 19 6.06 23.61 -8.31
N GLY A 20 6.28 24.75 -7.65
CA GLY A 20 5.94 24.98 -6.26
C GLY A 20 5.04 26.21 -6.06
N ILE A 21 4.06 26.09 -5.18
CA ILE A 21 3.20 27.19 -4.74
C ILE A 21 3.17 27.24 -3.23
N SER A 22 3.52 28.42 -2.69
CA SER A 22 3.43 28.65 -1.24
C SER A 22 1.99 28.99 -0.87
N GLY A 23 1.37 28.21 0.01
CA GLY A 23 0.01 28.45 0.44
C GLY A 23 -0.62 27.29 1.19
N ASN A 24 -1.86 27.50 1.60
CA ASN A 24 -2.66 26.47 2.26
C ASN A 24 -3.34 25.56 1.22
N GLY A 25 -2.98 24.26 1.20
CA GLY A 25 -3.54 23.27 0.29
C GLY A 25 -5.04 23.00 0.42
N THR A 26 -5.72 23.52 1.45
CA THR A 26 -7.18 23.43 1.57
C THR A 26 -7.92 24.56 0.82
N ILE A 27 -7.19 25.54 0.30
CA ILE A 27 -7.79 26.72 -0.36
C ILE A 27 -7.94 26.43 -1.85
N TYR A 28 -9.16 26.61 -2.35
CA TYR A 28 -9.55 26.37 -3.74
C TYR A 28 -8.65 27.09 -4.75
N ASP A 29 -8.44 28.42 -4.56
CA ASP A 29 -7.66 29.24 -5.49
C ASP A 29 -6.18 28.84 -5.54
N ILE A 30 -5.63 28.39 -4.39
CA ILE A 30 -4.26 27.88 -4.32
C ILE A 30 -4.14 26.57 -5.12
N GLN A 31 -5.06 25.65 -4.93
CA GLN A 31 -5.07 24.39 -5.67
C GLN A 31 -5.28 24.64 -7.17
N LYS A 32 -6.17 25.53 -7.53
CA LYS A 32 -6.43 25.89 -8.92
C LYS A 32 -5.20 26.52 -9.59
N SER A 33 -4.51 27.41 -8.88
CA SER A 33 -3.25 28.00 -9.37
C SER A 33 -2.13 26.96 -9.53
N ALA A 34 -2.20 25.87 -8.78
CA ALA A 34 -1.28 24.74 -8.88
C ALA A 34 -1.66 23.76 -10.02
N GLY A 35 -2.74 23.99 -10.75
CA GLY A 35 -3.19 23.12 -11.84
C GLY A 35 -3.83 21.81 -11.37
N VAL A 36 -4.38 21.79 -10.16
CA VAL A 36 -5.01 20.60 -9.58
C VAL A 36 -6.22 20.12 -10.40
N ASP A 37 -6.90 21.03 -11.09
CA ASP A 37 -7.99 20.73 -12.02
C ASP A 37 -7.61 19.80 -13.18
N LYS A 38 -6.30 19.66 -13.46
CA LYS A 38 -5.74 18.80 -14.51
C LYS A 38 -4.90 17.65 -13.96
N ALA A 39 -4.85 17.52 -12.64
CA ALA A 39 -4.01 16.50 -12.01
C ALA A 39 -4.61 15.09 -12.16
N ASP A 40 -3.78 14.12 -12.51
CA ASP A 40 -4.15 12.70 -12.50
C ASP A 40 -4.28 12.18 -11.07
N LEU A 41 -3.40 12.63 -10.17
CA LEU A 41 -3.40 12.26 -8.77
C LEU A 41 -3.00 13.44 -7.89
N VAL A 42 -3.75 13.65 -6.81
CA VAL A 42 -3.40 14.59 -5.75
C VAL A 42 -3.14 13.82 -4.46
N ILE A 43 -1.96 14.01 -3.86
CA ILE A 43 -1.58 13.39 -2.60
C ILE A 43 -1.53 14.48 -1.53
N ALA A 44 -2.34 14.35 -0.49
CA ALA A 44 -2.33 15.21 0.68
C ALA A 44 -1.66 14.49 1.85
N ALA A 45 -0.45 14.95 2.23
CA ALA A 45 0.40 14.31 3.23
C ALA A 45 0.98 15.31 4.25
N THR A 46 0.14 16.25 4.71
CA THR A 46 0.52 17.21 5.75
C THR A 46 0.53 16.55 7.15
N SER A 47 0.87 17.30 8.18
CA SER A 47 0.85 16.82 9.57
C SER A 47 -0.55 16.69 10.18
N SER A 48 -1.63 17.18 9.52
CA SER A 48 -3.02 17.14 10.00
C SER A 48 -3.88 16.29 9.07
N ASP A 49 -4.55 15.30 9.65
CA ASP A 49 -5.48 14.42 8.92
C ASP A 49 -6.66 15.21 8.34
N GLU A 50 -7.19 16.19 9.10
CA GLU A 50 -8.31 17.05 8.68
C GLU A 50 -7.93 17.90 7.47
N VAL A 51 -6.70 18.44 7.47
CA VAL A 51 -6.16 19.21 6.33
C VAL A 51 -6.00 18.31 5.12
N ASN A 52 -5.52 17.08 5.30
CA ASN A 52 -5.34 16.12 4.22
C ASN A 52 -6.68 15.72 3.60
N ILE A 53 -7.67 15.41 4.44
CA ILE A 53 -9.03 15.06 4.00
C ILE A 53 -9.65 16.23 3.24
N LEU A 54 -9.63 17.44 3.82
CA LEU A 54 -10.23 18.61 3.19
C LEU A 54 -9.52 18.97 1.87
N SER A 55 -8.19 18.87 1.83
CA SER A 55 -7.43 19.12 0.58
C SER A 55 -7.84 18.15 -0.53
N CYS A 56 -8.04 16.88 -0.23
CA CYS A 56 -8.50 15.88 -1.19
C CYS A 56 -9.92 16.15 -1.69
N ILE A 57 -10.83 16.54 -0.78
CA ILE A 57 -12.21 16.90 -1.15
C ILE A 57 -12.21 18.10 -2.11
N VAL A 58 -11.44 19.15 -1.80
CA VAL A 58 -11.32 20.34 -2.65
C VAL A 58 -10.71 19.97 -4.00
N ALA A 59 -9.64 19.17 -4.02
CA ALA A 59 -8.98 18.72 -5.23
C ALA A 59 -9.94 17.93 -6.15
N LYS A 60 -10.73 17.06 -5.57
CA LYS A 60 -11.71 16.26 -6.31
C LYS A 60 -12.80 17.13 -6.93
N ASN A 61 -13.31 18.09 -6.16
CA ASN A 61 -14.29 19.07 -6.66
C ASN A 61 -13.71 20.01 -7.74
N LEU A 62 -12.39 20.25 -7.76
CA LEU A 62 -11.71 20.97 -8.81
C LEU A 62 -11.58 20.18 -10.11
N GLY A 63 -11.62 18.85 -10.06
CA GLY A 63 -11.52 17.99 -11.23
C GLY A 63 -10.34 17.01 -11.22
N ALA A 64 -9.58 16.89 -10.13
CA ALA A 64 -8.53 15.87 -10.00
C ALA A 64 -9.10 14.47 -10.23
N LYS A 65 -8.42 13.64 -11.05
CA LYS A 65 -8.92 12.30 -11.39
C LYS A 65 -8.91 11.35 -10.19
N ALA A 66 -7.87 11.43 -9.39
CA ALA A 66 -7.74 10.64 -8.17
C ALA A 66 -7.14 11.45 -7.02
N THR A 67 -7.49 11.09 -5.78
CA THR A 67 -6.99 11.74 -4.57
C THR A 67 -6.56 10.71 -3.54
N MET A 68 -5.46 10.99 -2.83
CA MET A 68 -4.94 10.17 -1.75
C MET A 68 -4.71 11.04 -0.51
N ALA A 69 -5.35 10.71 0.60
CA ALA A 69 -5.16 11.40 1.88
C ALA A 69 -4.37 10.53 2.87
N ARG A 70 -3.31 11.10 3.46
CA ARG A 70 -2.69 10.50 4.63
C ARG A 70 -3.59 10.71 5.84
N VAL A 71 -4.06 9.63 6.46
CA VAL A 71 -4.95 9.64 7.61
C VAL A 71 -4.42 8.67 8.65
N ARG A 72 -3.90 9.19 9.76
CA ARG A 72 -3.30 8.40 10.84
C ARG A 72 -4.31 7.99 11.90
N ASN A 73 -5.31 8.83 12.14
CA ASN A 73 -6.34 8.56 13.13
C ASN A 73 -7.25 7.42 12.63
N TYR A 74 -7.32 6.34 13.42
CA TYR A 74 -8.13 5.17 13.11
C TYR A 74 -9.63 5.49 12.97
N GLU A 75 -10.15 6.36 13.81
CA GLU A 75 -11.56 6.74 13.78
C GLU A 75 -11.91 7.51 12.50
N TYR A 76 -11.03 8.42 12.06
CA TYR A 76 -11.19 9.13 10.79
C TYR A 76 -11.14 8.17 9.61
N ASN A 77 -10.22 7.23 9.62
CA ASN A 77 -10.09 6.26 8.53
C ASN A 77 -11.35 5.40 8.40
N LYS A 78 -11.88 4.90 9.53
CA LYS A 78 -13.15 4.16 9.58
C LYS A 78 -14.34 5.01 9.10
N GLN A 79 -14.40 6.27 9.51
CA GLN A 79 -15.45 7.20 9.14
C GLN A 79 -15.41 7.52 7.64
N ILE A 80 -14.21 7.81 7.10
CA ILE A 80 -14.02 8.08 5.67
C ILE A 80 -14.45 6.88 4.84
N HIS A 81 -14.06 5.66 5.23
CA HIS A 81 -14.47 4.45 4.55
C HIS A 81 -16.00 4.29 4.49
N SER A 82 -16.68 4.58 5.60
CA SER A 82 -18.14 4.57 5.68
C SER A 82 -18.81 5.65 4.84
N MET A 83 -18.13 6.79 4.64
CA MET A 83 -18.61 7.97 3.91
C MET A 83 -17.98 8.13 2.53
N SER A 84 -17.25 7.14 2.04
CA SER A 84 -16.46 7.22 0.79
C SER A 84 -17.27 7.71 -0.41
N LYS A 85 -18.53 7.27 -0.52
CA LYS A 85 -19.45 7.70 -1.58
C LYS A 85 -19.80 9.21 -1.54
N TYR A 86 -19.69 9.84 -0.37
CA TYR A 86 -20.04 11.25 -0.20
C TYR A 86 -18.82 12.17 -0.23
N LEU A 87 -17.68 11.67 0.24
CA LEU A 87 -16.45 12.45 0.33
C LEU A 87 -15.65 12.42 -0.98
N ASP A 88 -15.92 11.43 -1.84
CA ASP A 88 -15.25 11.22 -3.14
C ASP A 88 -13.71 11.23 -3.03
N ILE A 89 -13.17 10.72 -1.92
CA ILE A 89 -11.74 10.48 -1.72
C ILE A 89 -11.42 9.11 -2.30
N THR A 90 -10.47 9.05 -3.23
CA THR A 90 -10.14 7.80 -3.93
C THR A 90 -9.47 6.78 -3.00
N MET A 91 -8.55 7.23 -2.14
CA MET A 91 -7.82 6.37 -1.21
C MET A 91 -7.37 7.13 0.04
N THR A 92 -7.34 6.43 1.17
CA THR A 92 -6.63 6.88 2.37
C THR A 92 -5.46 5.94 2.67
N ILE A 93 -4.39 6.48 3.21
CA ILE A 93 -3.21 5.72 3.62
C ILE A 93 -2.78 6.11 5.03
N ASN A 94 -2.41 5.11 5.82
CA ASN A 94 -1.77 5.27 7.12
C ASN A 94 -0.39 4.59 7.08
N PRO A 95 0.69 5.32 6.76
CA PRO A 95 2.01 4.73 6.61
C PRO A 95 2.53 4.08 7.90
N GLU A 96 2.15 4.62 9.04
CA GLU A 96 2.54 4.08 10.34
C GLU A 96 1.90 2.71 10.60
N LEU A 97 0.63 2.55 10.24
CA LEU A 97 -0.08 1.27 10.33
C LEU A 97 0.44 0.25 9.33
N GLU A 98 0.68 0.66 8.08
CA GLU A 98 1.27 -0.21 7.06
C GLU A 98 2.66 -0.71 7.47
N THR A 99 3.48 0.18 8.04
CA THR A 99 4.79 -0.21 8.58
C THR A 99 4.66 -1.20 9.74
N ALA A 100 3.71 -0.98 10.63
CA ALA A 100 3.45 -1.91 11.75
C ALA A 100 2.99 -3.28 11.25
N ASN A 101 2.11 -3.33 10.24
CA ASN A 101 1.67 -4.57 9.61
C ASN A 101 2.85 -5.31 8.96
N GLU A 102 3.73 -4.60 8.27
CA GLU A 102 4.93 -5.21 7.66
C GLU A 102 5.88 -5.79 8.72
N ILE A 103 6.09 -5.08 9.83
CA ILE A 103 6.88 -5.60 10.96
C ILE A 103 6.20 -6.87 11.54
N MET A 104 4.88 -6.87 11.68
CA MET A 104 4.14 -8.06 12.14
C MET A 104 4.30 -9.24 11.18
N ASN A 105 4.27 -9.00 9.87
CA ASN A 105 4.51 -10.03 8.86
C ASN A 105 5.91 -10.65 9.02
N ILE A 106 6.95 -9.83 9.20
CA ILE A 106 8.33 -10.31 9.45
C ILE A 106 8.41 -11.14 10.73
N ILE A 107 7.71 -10.74 11.80
CA ILE A 107 7.71 -11.49 13.07
C ILE A 107 6.96 -12.81 12.94
N ASN A 108 5.81 -12.83 12.26
CA ASN A 108 4.98 -14.02 12.10
C ASN A 108 5.56 -15.03 11.11
N PHE A 109 6.26 -14.53 10.09
CA PHE A 109 6.83 -15.35 9.00
C PHE A 109 8.31 -15.02 8.78
N PRO A 110 9.20 -15.32 9.75
CA PRO A 110 10.61 -14.91 9.70
C PRO A 110 11.40 -15.50 8.54
N GLU A 111 10.96 -16.65 8.01
CA GLU A 111 11.59 -17.31 6.86
C GLU A 111 10.97 -16.92 5.50
N ALA A 112 9.94 -16.04 5.51
CA ALA A 112 9.29 -15.62 4.27
C ALA A 112 10.15 -14.60 3.52
N ILE A 113 10.22 -14.77 2.19
CA ILE A 113 10.78 -13.77 1.28
C ILE A 113 9.78 -12.61 1.15
N ARG A 114 8.50 -12.96 1.10
CA ARG A 114 7.40 -12.01 0.93
C ARG A 114 6.11 -12.55 1.54
N VAL A 115 5.31 -11.63 2.08
CA VAL A 115 3.96 -11.91 2.58
C VAL A 115 3.02 -10.88 1.97
N ASP A 116 2.00 -11.35 1.23
CA ASP A 116 0.92 -10.50 0.71
C ASP A 116 -0.39 -10.91 1.37
N THR A 117 -1.08 -9.98 1.99
CA THR A 117 -2.35 -10.25 2.69
C THR A 117 -3.54 -9.82 1.84
N PHE A 118 -4.54 -10.69 1.71
CA PHE A 118 -5.75 -10.49 0.90
C PHE A 118 -7.02 -10.60 1.75
N GLY A 119 -8.14 -10.19 1.14
CA GLY A 119 -9.46 -10.38 1.72
C GLY A 119 -9.63 -9.71 3.09
N GLU A 120 -9.13 -8.47 3.22
CA GLU A 120 -9.22 -7.70 4.46
C GLU A 120 -8.49 -8.37 5.65
N GLY A 121 -7.31 -8.94 5.41
CA GLY A 121 -6.50 -9.58 6.45
C GLY A 121 -6.87 -11.02 6.77
N ARG A 122 -7.64 -11.70 5.91
CA ARG A 122 -8.14 -13.07 6.16
C ARG A 122 -7.35 -14.17 5.46
N VAL A 123 -6.53 -13.82 4.48
CA VAL A 123 -5.75 -14.78 3.69
C VAL A 123 -4.36 -14.21 3.46
N ASP A 124 -3.34 -14.96 3.82
CA ASP A 124 -1.95 -14.61 3.55
C ASP A 124 -1.39 -15.48 2.44
N LEU A 125 -0.76 -14.86 1.45
CA LEU A 125 0.09 -15.51 0.46
C LEU A 125 1.54 -15.34 0.89
N VAL A 126 2.18 -16.44 1.25
CA VAL A 126 3.55 -16.45 1.78
C VAL A 126 4.49 -17.06 0.76
N GLU A 127 5.51 -16.33 0.37
CA GLU A 127 6.60 -16.82 -0.47
C GLU A 127 7.77 -17.29 0.40
N LEU A 128 8.16 -18.56 0.23
CA LEU A 128 9.22 -19.20 0.98
C LEU A 128 10.28 -19.75 0.05
N TYR A 129 11.54 -19.63 0.45
CA TYR A 129 12.63 -20.37 -0.20
C TYR A 129 12.77 -21.75 0.45
N ILE A 130 12.83 -22.79 -0.40
CA ILE A 130 13.06 -24.18 0.06
C ILE A 130 14.51 -24.53 -0.27
N PRO A 131 15.43 -24.54 0.71
CA PRO A 131 16.80 -24.93 0.47
C PRO A 131 16.93 -26.45 0.26
N GLU A 132 17.98 -26.90 -0.42
CA GLU A 132 18.22 -28.32 -0.72
C GLU A 132 18.24 -29.24 0.54
N ASN A 133 18.68 -28.70 1.69
CA ASN A 133 18.69 -29.40 2.96
C ASN A 133 17.37 -29.30 3.74
N SER A 134 16.32 -28.73 3.14
CA SER A 134 15.01 -28.63 3.77
C SER A 134 14.39 -30.02 3.98
N PRO A 135 13.71 -30.27 5.11
CA PRO A 135 12.94 -31.50 5.32
C PRO A 135 11.76 -31.67 4.35
N LEU A 136 11.44 -30.63 3.57
CA LEU A 136 10.43 -30.64 2.52
C LEU A 136 11.00 -31.03 1.15
N ALA A 137 12.31 -30.90 0.96
CA ALA A 137 12.96 -31.27 -0.29
C ALA A 137 12.80 -32.79 -0.56
N GLY A 138 12.48 -33.12 -1.81
CA GLY A 138 12.21 -34.52 -2.22
C GLY A 138 10.82 -35.03 -1.87
N LEU A 139 9.97 -34.27 -1.19
CA LEU A 139 8.58 -34.67 -0.90
C LEU A 139 7.60 -34.13 -1.93
N THR A 140 6.55 -34.87 -2.20
CA THR A 140 5.40 -34.37 -2.96
C THR A 140 4.51 -33.48 -2.07
N LEU A 141 3.74 -32.56 -2.66
CA LEU A 141 2.83 -31.71 -1.91
C LEU A 141 1.79 -32.52 -1.13
N SER A 142 1.28 -33.63 -1.69
CA SER A 142 0.40 -34.56 -0.98
C SER A 142 1.08 -35.24 0.21
N ALA A 143 2.37 -35.60 0.08
CA ALA A 143 3.14 -36.21 1.17
C ALA A 143 3.38 -35.19 2.31
N ILE A 144 3.63 -33.93 1.98
CA ILE A 144 3.78 -32.84 2.95
C ILE A 144 2.49 -32.63 3.73
N HIS A 145 1.35 -32.53 3.02
CA HIS A 145 0.05 -32.40 3.65
C HIS A 145 -0.21 -33.55 4.66
N ASN A 146 0.01 -34.79 4.26
CA ASN A 146 -0.23 -35.95 5.09
C ASN A 146 0.74 -36.04 6.27
N LYS A 147 2.01 -35.74 6.06
CA LYS A 147 3.07 -35.86 7.09
C LYS A 147 2.94 -34.78 8.17
N TYR A 148 2.67 -33.55 7.78
CA TYR A 148 2.67 -32.40 8.70
C TYR A 148 1.26 -31.98 9.12
N GLN A 149 0.21 -32.59 8.58
CA GLN A 149 -1.21 -32.28 8.86
C GLN A 149 -1.54 -30.79 8.66
N VAL A 150 -0.91 -30.17 7.68
CA VAL A 150 -1.10 -28.74 7.36
C VAL A 150 -2.05 -28.59 6.18
N GLN A 151 -2.94 -27.60 6.27
CA GLN A 151 -3.83 -27.21 5.17
C GLN A 151 -3.29 -25.96 4.51
N VAL A 152 -2.45 -26.14 3.49
CA VAL A 152 -1.90 -25.03 2.68
C VAL A 152 -2.23 -25.29 1.21
N LEU A 153 -2.47 -24.21 0.49
CA LEU A 153 -2.58 -24.24 -0.95
C LEU A 153 -1.28 -23.69 -1.54
N VAL A 154 -0.52 -24.53 -2.23
CA VAL A 154 0.65 -24.09 -2.97
C VAL A 154 0.20 -23.61 -4.34
N CYS A 155 0.21 -22.29 -4.55
CA CYS A 155 -0.27 -21.66 -5.77
C CYS A 155 0.73 -21.79 -6.92
N THR A 156 2.03 -21.57 -6.62
CA THR A 156 3.11 -21.61 -7.61
C THR A 156 4.40 -22.13 -6.99
N VAL A 157 5.25 -22.73 -7.83
CA VAL A 157 6.64 -23.09 -7.48
C VAL A 157 7.55 -22.53 -8.55
N GLN A 158 8.55 -21.75 -8.17
CA GLN A 158 9.57 -21.23 -9.06
C GLN A 158 10.88 -22.02 -8.91
N ARG A 159 11.50 -22.39 -10.04
CA ARG A 159 12.82 -23.00 -10.09
C ARG A 159 13.67 -22.28 -11.14
N GLY A 160 14.61 -21.46 -10.67
CA GLY A 160 15.36 -20.57 -11.56
C GLY A 160 14.40 -19.60 -12.29
N GLU A 161 14.33 -19.67 -13.61
CA GLU A 161 13.43 -18.85 -14.42
C GLU A 161 12.06 -19.49 -14.69
N ASP A 162 11.91 -20.78 -14.40
CA ASP A 162 10.68 -21.53 -14.68
C ASP A 162 9.66 -21.40 -13.53
N VAL A 163 8.39 -21.18 -13.88
CA VAL A 163 7.26 -21.08 -12.95
C VAL A 163 6.27 -22.20 -13.24
N TYR A 164 5.91 -22.96 -12.21
CA TYR A 164 4.99 -24.09 -12.28
C TYR A 164 3.74 -23.82 -11.44
N ILE A 165 2.59 -24.27 -11.92
CA ILE A 165 1.37 -24.40 -11.12
C ILE A 165 1.32 -25.87 -10.68
N PRO A 166 1.65 -26.17 -9.40
CA PRO A 166 1.83 -27.55 -8.97
C PRO A 166 0.50 -28.24 -8.68
N ASP A 167 0.46 -29.54 -8.89
CA ASP A 167 -0.56 -30.43 -8.35
C ASP A 167 -0.05 -31.19 -7.11
N GLY A 168 -0.90 -32.05 -6.52
CA GLY A 168 -0.53 -32.82 -5.32
C GLY A 168 0.65 -33.77 -5.52
N ASN A 169 0.97 -34.16 -6.76
CA ASN A 169 2.10 -35.06 -7.09
C ASN A 169 3.38 -34.30 -7.40
N PHE A 170 3.32 -32.98 -7.43
CA PHE A 170 4.51 -32.15 -7.66
C PHE A 170 5.52 -32.33 -6.54
N CYS A 171 6.76 -32.67 -6.89
CA CYS A 171 7.86 -32.91 -5.93
C CYS A 171 8.67 -31.64 -5.75
N LEU A 172 8.88 -31.20 -4.52
CA LEU A 172 9.77 -30.10 -4.18
C LEU A 172 11.24 -30.59 -4.29
N GLN A 173 12.09 -29.79 -4.93
CA GLN A 173 13.51 -30.09 -5.16
C GLN A 173 14.36 -28.91 -4.73
#